data_b10aa49891a3afec7ed74556beb16c62
#
_entry.id   b10aa49891a3afec7ed74556beb16c62
#
_cell.length_a   1.000
_cell.length_b   1.000
_cell.length_c   1.000
_cell.angle_alpha   90.00
_cell.angle_beta   90.00
_cell.angle_gamma   90.00
#
_symmetry.space_group_name_H-M   'P 1'
#
loop_
_entity.id
_entity.type
_entity.pdbx_description
1 polymer ?
#
loop_
_entity_poly.entity_id
_entity_poly.type
_entity_poly.pdbx_seq_one_letter_code
_entity_poly.pdbx_strand_id
1 'polypeptide(L)'
;MTSKTNPKLETIRIQDASQTFHYYKNEANVWDSFWHYHPEIEITYIHQGMGLRFVGDSIQPYQTGDLVLFGKNLPHNHLSHRSDDQSDNQVLYGLQFSNNLFRDFRECEKVSKLFQMAKYGIYFPNVSQEIKDKIVAIEKSRPLTRLIYLLEVINALVEEEHYETLSSISFDEHKDLKKQH
;
A
#
# COMPACT_ATOMS: atom_id res chain seq x y z
N MET A 1 18.49 19.01 -12.42
CA MET A 1 17.79 19.56 -11.22
C MET A 1 16.37 19.00 -11.25
N THR A 2 16.12 17.94 -10.50
CA THR A 2 14.77 17.35 -10.38
C THR A 2 13.93 18.28 -9.51
N SER A 3 12.91 18.89 -10.09
CA SER A 3 11.88 19.62 -9.35
C SER A 3 11.30 18.68 -8.28
N LYS A 4 11.52 18.97 -7.01
CA LYS A 4 10.84 18.29 -5.90
C LYS A 4 9.36 18.70 -5.99
N THR A 5 8.57 17.90 -6.66
CA THR A 5 7.11 18.08 -6.65
C THR A 5 6.59 17.67 -5.28
N ASN A 6 5.83 18.54 -4.62
CA ASN A 6 5.18 18.23 -3.35
C ASN A 6 4.15 17.09 -3.56
N PRO A 7 4.03 16.15 -2.62
CA PRO A 7 3.04 15.10 -2.72
C PRO A 7 1.62 15.69 -2.70
N LYS A 8 0.73 15.14 -3.51
CA LYS A 8 -0.66 15.56 -3.59
C LYS A 8 -1.53 14.72 -2.65
N LEU A 9 -2.47 15.35 -1.98
CA LEU A 9 -3.50 14.61 -1.24
C LEU A 9 -4.39 13.86 -2.23
N GLU A 10 -4.42 12.55 -2.10
CA GLU A 10 -5.40 11.70 -2.77
C GLU A 10 -6.62 11.54 -1.87
N THR A 11 -7.80 11.76 -2.43
CA THR A 11 -9.06 11.54 -1.71
C THR A 11 -9.60 10.16 -2.06
N ILE A 12 -9.45 9.23 -1.13
CA ILE A 12 -10.01 7.89 -1.26
C ILE A 12 -11.52 7.98 -0.97
N ARG A 13 -12.33 7.66 -1.96
CA ARG A 13 -13.77 7.51 -1.77
C ARG A 13 -14.06 6.03 -1.59
N ILE A 14 -14.36 5.62 -0.36
CA ILE A 14 -15.07 4.37 -0.13
C ILE A 14 -16.46 4.60 -0.72
N GLN A 15 -16.65 4.19 -1.97
CA GLN A 15 -17.78 4.58 -2.82
C GLN A 15 -19.11 4.00 -2.34
N ASP A 16 -19.06 3.01 -1.46
CA ASP A 16 -20.23 2.33 -0.93
C ASP A 16 -20.13 2.29 0.61
N ALA A 17 -21.10 2.90 1.28
CA ALA A 17 -21.22 2.88 2.74
C ALA A 17 -21.33 1.45 3.32
N SER A 18 -21.61 0.45 2.49
CA SER A 18 -21.62 -0.97 2.86
C SER A 18 -20.21 -1.60 2.89
N GLN A 19 -19.17 -0.90 2.43
CA GLN A 19 -17.80 -1.43 2.35
C GLN A 19 -16.92 -0.89 3.49
N THR A 20 -16.24 -1.80 4.17
CA THR A 20 -15.31 -1.49 5.27
C THR A 20 -13.96 -0.97 4.77
N PHE A 21 -13.61 -1.26 3.53
CA PHE A 21 -12.36 -0.88 2.89
C PHE A 21 -12.55 -0.70 1.38
N HIS A 22 -11.68 0.12 0.80
CA HIS A 22 -11.58 0.28 -0.64
C HIS A 22 -10.60 -0.75 -1.20
N TYR A 23 -11.05 -1.48 -2.22
CA TYR A 23 -10.24 -2.40 -3.00
C TYR A 23 -10.16 -1.91 -4.43
N TYR A 24 -8.98 -1.90 -5.01
CA TYR A 24 -8.80 -1.52 -6.40
C TYR A 24 -7.76 -2.41 -7.10
N LYS A 25 -7.95 -2.57 -8.38
CA LYS A 25 -6.97 -3.12 -9.32
C LYS A 25 -6.53 -2.00 -10.24
N ASN A 26 -5.25 -1.78 -10.35
CA ASN A 26 -4.66 -0.90 -11.36
C ASN A 26 -3.93 -1.75 -12.38
N GLU A 27 -4.38 -1.67 -13.62
CA GLU A 27 -3.82 -2.42 -14.74
C GLU A 27 -3.53 -1.45 -15.89
N ALA A 28 -2.26 -1.33 -16.28
CA ALA A 28 -1.82 -0.42 -17.33
C ALA A 28 -0.47 -0.86 -17.89
N ASN A 29 -0.16 -0.47 -19.10
CA ASN A 29 1.16 -0.72 -19.70
C ASN A 29 2.27 0.09 -19.03
N VAL A 30 1.92 1.26 -18.51
CA VAL A 30 2.84 2.16 -17.80
C VAL A 30 2.11 2.83 -16.67
N TRP A 31 2.71 2.84 -15.49
CA TRP A 31 2.28 3.70 -14.39
C TRP A 31 3.09 4.98 -14.40
N ASP A 32 2.39 6.11 -14.48
CA ASP A 32 2.99 7.42 -14.39
C ASP A 32 3.27 7.82 -12.94
N SER A 33 4.21 8.73 -12.78
CA SER A 33 4.58 9.27 -11.50
C SER A 33 3.46 10.14 -10.92
N PHE A 34 2.68 9.59 -10.00
CA PHE A 34 1.73 10.33 -9.18
C PHE A 34 2.16 10.27 -7.72
N TRP A 35 3.02 11.21 -7.32
CA TRP A 35 3.49 11.36 -5.95
C TRP A 35 2.34 11.85 -5.07
N HIS A 36 1.81 10.99 -4.18
CA HIS A 36 0.61 11.24 -3.40
C HIS A 36 0.71 10.73 -1.97
N TYR A 37 -0.24 11.13 -1.15
CA TYR A 37 -0.47 10.62 0.20
C TYR A 37 -1.96 10.65 0.52
N HIS A 38 -2.39 9.85 1.49
CA HIS A 38 -3.76 9.79 1.99
C HIS A 38 -3.78 9.34 3.47
N PRO A 39 -4.86 9.59 4.23
CA PRO A 39 -4.93 9.26 5.65
C PRO A 39 -5.19 7.78 5.94
N GLU A 40 -5.50 6.98 4.94
CA GLU A 40 -5.75 5.55 5.06
C GLU A 40 -4.44 4.77 5.18
N ILE A 41 -4.54 3.56 5.76
CA ILE A 41 -3.54 2.50 5.61
C ILE A 41 -3.73 1.87 4.23
N GLU A 42 -2.65 1.54 3.55
CA GLU A 42 -2.70 0.86 2.26
C GLU A 42 -1.81 -0.37 2.22
N ILE A 43 -2.36 -1.49 1.77
CA ILE A 43 -1.60 -2.67 1.38
C ILE A 43 -1.56 -2.71 -0.13
N THR A 44 -0.36 -2.70 -0.70
CA THR A 44 -0.14 -2.79 -2.15
C THR A 44 0.55 -4.10 -2.49
N TYR A 45 -0.02 -4.85 -3.44
CA TYR A 45 0.54 -6.07 -3.99
C TYR A 45 0.83 -5.91 -5.48
N ILE A 46 2.09 -6.06 -5.89
CA ILE A 46 2.50 -6.08 -7.30
C ILE A 46 2.29 -7.49 -7.85
N HIS A 47 1.17 -7.69 -8.54
CA HIS A 47 0.85 -8.98 -9.15
C HIS A 47 1.69 -9.24 -10.39
N GLN A 48 1.95 -8.20 -11.18
CA GLN A 48 2.79 -8.26 -12.36
C GLN A 48 3.45 -6.91 -12.63
N GLY A 49 4.74 -6.92 -12.93
CA GLY A 49 5.47 -5.73 -13.33
C GLY A 49 6.74 -5.47 -12.55
N MET A 50 7.44 -4.41 -12.97
CA MET A 50 8.66 -3.93 -12.33
C MET A 50 8.85 -2.43 -12.56
N GLY A 51 9.63 -1.79 -11.68
CA GLY A 51 9.92 -0.38 -11.78
C GLY A 51 10.59 0.18 -10.54
N LEU A 52 10.34 1.46 -10.24
CA LEU A 52 10.83 2.15 -9.06
C LEU A 52 9.67 2.49 -8.13
N ARG A 53 9.83 2.17 -6.86
CA ARG A 53 8.95 2.54 -5.77
C ARG A 53 9.56 3.70 -5.01
N PHE A 54 8.77 4.75 -4.84
CA PHE A 54 9.11 5.93 -4.06
C PHE A 54 8.30 5.88 -2.77
N VAL A 55 8.96 5.98 -1.61
CA VAL A 55 8.31 5.94 -0.30
C VAL A 55 9.03 6.90 0.63
N GLY A 56 8.40 8.01 1.02
CA GLY A 56 9.04 9.03 1.82
C GLY A 56 10.32 9.55 1.17
N ASP A 57 11.47 9.31 1.79
CA ASP A 57 12.80 9.68 1.30
C ASP A 57 13.52 8.54 0.55
N SER A 58 12.87 7.37 0.40
CA SER A 58 13.45 6.17 -0.21
C SER A 58 13.04 6.02 -1.68
N ILE A 59 13.97 5.55 -2.50
CA ILE A 59 13.74 5.11 -3.88
C ILE A 59 14.35 3.73 -4.03
N GLN A 60 13.50 2.73 -4.29
CA GLN A 60 13.93 1.33 -4.43
C GLN A 60 13.25 0.68 -5.62
N PRO A 61 13.86 -0.32 -6.27
CA PRO A 61 13.18 -1.12 -7.27
C PRO A 61 12.04 -1.91 -6.65
N TYR A 62 10.99 -2.17 -7.43
CA TYR A 62 9.96 -3.14 -7.14
C TYR A 62 9.85 -4.14 -8.28
N GLN A 63 9.30 -5.32 -7.98
CA GLN A 63 9.09 -6.39 -8.94
C GLN A 63 7.80 -7.18 -8.66
N THR A 64 7.44 -8.02 -9.60
CA THR A 64 6.35 -9.00 -9.43
C THR A 64 6.52 -9.79 -8.13
N GLY A 65 5.47 -9.86 -7.34
CA GLY A 65 5.44 -10.54 -6.05
C GLY A 65 5.64 -9.62 -4.85
N ASP A 66 6.05 -8.36 -5.03
CA ASP A 66 6.27 -7.41 -3.94
C ASP A 66 4.96 -7.09 -3.21
N LEU A 67 5.05 -7.06 -1.88
CA LEU A 67 3.96 -6.65 -1.01
C LEU A 67 4.46 -5.61 0.00
N VAL A 68 3.75 -4.47 0.07
CA VAL A 68 4.11 -3.32 0.89
C VAL A 68 2.92 -2.83 1.68
N LEU A 69 3.16 -2.38 2.90
CA LEU A 69 2.21 -1.69 3.77
C LEU A 69 2.62 -0.23 3.91
N PHE A 70 1.76 0.68 3.48
CA PHE A 70 1.92 2.12 3.67
C PHE A 70 1.05 2.61 4.83
N GLY A 71 1.65 3.40 5.71
CA GLY A 71 0.95 4.01 6.82
C GLY A 71 0.28 5.33 6.45
N LYS A 72 -0.51 5.83 7.39
CA LYS A 72 -1.23 7.09 7.28
C LYS A 72 -0.29 8.23 6.84
N ASN A 73 -0.74 9.00 5.84
CA ASN A 73 -0.07 10.19 5.31
C ASN A 73 1.36 9.98 4.78
N LEU A 74 1.82 8.75 4.61
CA LEU A 74 3.13 8.47 4.04
C LEU A 74 3.10 8.73 2.53
N PRO A 75 3.88 9.69 1.99
CA PRO A 75 3.95 9.90 0.56
C PRO A 75 4.56 8.69 -0.15
N HIS A 76 3.90 8.24 -1.20
CA HIS A 76 4.35 7.08 -1.97
C HIS A 76 3.94 7.15 -3.44
N ASN A 77 4.59 6.34 -4.26
CA ASN A 77 4.30 6.17 -5.68
C ASN A 77 5.01 4.95 -6.26
N HIS A 78 4.45 4.42 -7.34
CA HIS A 78 5.09 3.42 -8.20
C HIS A 78 5.24 4.00 -9.61
N LEU A 79 6.46 3.97 -10.13
CA LEU A 79 6.80 4.35 -11.50
C LEU A 79 7.25 3.09 -12.22
N SER A 80 6.50 2.65 -13.22
CA SER A 80 6.87 1.47 -13.98
C SER A 80 8.03 1.72 -14.93
N HIS A 81 8.82 0.69 -15.16
CA HIS A 81 9.83 0.73 -16.21
C HIS A 81 9.14 0.76 -17.57
N ARG A 82 9.54 1.68 -18.44
CA ARG A 82 9.13 1.63 -19.85
C ARG A 82 9.99 0.57 -20.53
N SER A 83 9.41 -0.58 -20.86
CA SER A 83 10.04 -1.48 -21.79
C SER A 83 9.66 -1.06 -23.22
N ASP A 84 10.56 -1.25 -24.16
CA ASP A 84 10.26 -1.05 -25.59
C ASP A 84 9.26 -2.09 -26.11
N ASP A 85 9.04 -3.15 -25.34
CA ASP A 85 8.04 -4.18 -25.60
C ASP A 85 6.71 -3.81 -24.96
N GLN A 86 5.72 -3.41 -25.78
CA GLN A 86 4.37 -3.02 -25.34
C GLN A 86 3.56 -4.16 -24.68
N SER A 87 4.16 -5.36 -24.55
CA SER A 87 3.49 -6.54 -23.98
C SER A 87 3.52 -6.59 -22.45
N ASP A 88 4.32 -5.76 -21.77
CA ASP A 88 4.49 -5.83 -20.32
C ASP A 88 3.40 -5.04 -19.58
N ASN A 89 2.24 -5.69 -19.44
CA ASN A 89 1.17 -5.16 -18.64
C ASN A 89 1.56 -5.15 -17.14
N GLN A 90 1.36 -4.01 -16.49
CA GLN A 90 1.60 -3.83 -15.05
C GLN A 90 0.28 -4.06 -14.32
N VAL A 91 0.27 -4.88 -13.28
CA VAL A 91 -0.93 -5.17 -12.47
C VAL A 91 -0.62 -5.02 -10.99
N LEU A 92 -1.34 -4.14 -10.34
CA LEU A 92 -1.25 -3.86 -8.91
C LEU A 92 -2.63 -4.01 -8.29
N TYR A 93 -2.69 -4.59 -7.10
CA TYR A 93 -3.86 -4.63 -6.24
C TYR A 93 -3.63 -3.78 -4.99
N GLY A 94 -4.60 -2.94 -4.64
CA GLY A 94 -4.55 -2.10 -3.46
C GLY A 94 -5.74 -2.32 -2.52
N LEU A 95 -5.46 -2.27 -1.22
CA LEU A 95 -6.43 -2.38 -0.13
C LEU A 95 -6.24 -1.16 0.76
N GLN A 96 -7.21 -0.24 0.76
CA GLN A 96 -7.15 1.01 1.54
C GLN A 96 -8.24 1.01 2.59
N PHE A 97 -7.89 1.29 3.84
CA PHE A 97 -8.84 1.28 4.97
C PHE A 97 -8.41 2.24 6.08
N SER A 98 -9.37 2.57 6.94
CA SER A 98 -9.12 3.47 8.07
C SER A 98 -8.08 2.91 9.04
N ASN A 99 -7.12 3.74 9.45
CA ASN A 99 -6.16 3.40 10.51
C ASN A 99 -6.84 2.99 11.84
N ASN A 100 -8.09 3.39 12.03
CA ASN A 100 -8.86 3.09 13.24
C ASN A 100 -9.75 1.86 13.12
N LEU A 101 -9.71 1.15 11.99
CA LEU A 101 -10.64 0.06 11.69
C LEU A 101 -10.67 -1.04 12.77
N PHE A 102 -9.54 -1.28 13.43
CA PHE A 102 -9.39 -2.35 14.42
C PHE A 102 -9.13 -1.84 15.84
N ARG A 103 -9.28 -0.52 16.08
CA ARG A 103 -8.91 0.11 17.36
C ARG A 103 -9.60 -0.50 18.59
N ASP A 104 -10.87 -0.86 18.43
CA ASP A 104 -11.72 -1.25 19.57
C ASP A 104 -11.67 -2.77 19.82
N PHE A 105 -10.88 -3.52 19.06
CA PHE A 105 -10.70 -4.96 19.25
C PHE A 105 -9.40 -5.24 20.00
N ARG A 106 -9.52 -5.87 21.19
CA ARG A 106 -8.36 -6.21 22.03
C ARG A 106 -7.39 -7.17 21.35
N GLU A 107 -7.92 -8.08 20.54
CA GLU A 107 -7.17 -9.05 19.75
C GLU A 107 -6.26 -8.38 18.69
N CYS A 108 -6.55 -7.13 18.37
CA CYS A 108 -5.84 -6.36 17.33
C CYS A 108 -4.73 -5.44 17.87
N GLU A 109 -4.24 -5.65 19.10
CA GLU A 109 -3.13 -4.84 19.65
C GLU A 109 -1.88 -4.88 18.77
N LYS A 110 -1.50 -6.06 18.28
CA LYS A 110 -0.37 -6.23 17.35
C LYS A 110 -0.61 -5.52 16.02
N VAL A 111 -1.84 -5.50 15.52
CA VAL A 111 -2.24 -4.76 14.31
C VAL A 111 -1.99 -3.27 14.49
N SER A 112 -2.37 -2.70 15.62
CA SER A 112 -2.14 -1.28 15.95
C SER A 112 -0.65 -0.94 15.97
N LYS A 113 0.20 -1.82 16.50
CA LYS A 113 1.66 -1.66 16.48
C LYS A 113 2.22 -1.70 15.06
N LEU A 114 1.74 -2.65 14.24
CA LEU A 114 2.14 -2.76 12.83
C LEU A 114 1.79 -1.47 12.06
N PHE A 115 0.58 -0.92 12.25
CA PHE A 115 0.17 0.32 11.58
C PHE A 115 0.95 1.56 12.04
N GLN A 116 1.37 1.61 13.31
CA GLN A 116 2.29 2.65 13.79
C GLN A 116 3.66 2.57 13.12
N MET A 117 4.19 1.36 12.90
CA MET A 117 5.45 1.15 12.19
C MET A 117 5.33 1.47 10.69
N ALA A 118 4.15 1.25 10.11
CA ALA A 118 3.87 1.49 8.69
C ALA A 118 4.05 2.94 8.26
N LYS A 119 4.17 3.90 9.20
CA LYS A 119 4.55 5.30 8.91
C LYS A 119 5.87 5.45 8.16
N TYR A 120 6.72 4.43 8.18
CA TYR A 120 7.96 4.35 7.40
C TYR A 120 7.82 3.56 6.10
N GLY A 121 6.65 2.97 5.83
CA GLY A 121 6.45 1.96 4.80
C GLY A 121 7.16 0.66 5.18
N ILE A 122 6.49 -0.45 5.02
CA ILE A 122 7.03 -1.77 5.36
C ILE A 122 6.95 -2.68 4.14
N TYR A 123 8.09 -3.20 3.72
CA TYR A 123 8.19 -4.21 2.67
C TYR A 123 8.27 -5.60 3.28
N PHE A 124 7.49 -6.53 2.75
CA PHE A 124 7.40 -7.92 3.18
C PHE A 124 7.87 -8.87 2.07
N PRO A 125 9.14 -9.27 2.05
CA PRO A 125 9.69 -10.10 0.96
C PRO A 125 9.15 -11.53 0.95
N ASN A 126 8.74 -12.08 2.10
CA ASN A 126 8.50 -13.51 2.29
C ASN A 126 7.03 -13.89 2.45
N VAL A 127 6.08 -12.97 2.24
CA VAL A 127 4.65 -13.31 2.31
C VAL A 127 4.32 -14.43 1.33
N SER A 128 3.60 -15.44 1.83
CA SER A 128 3.27 -16.64 1.06
C SER A 128 2.39 -16.33 -0.16
N GLN A 129 2.48 -17.17 -1.18
CA GLN A 129 1.64 -17.03 -2.37
C GLN A 129 0.15 -17.18 -2.03
N GLU A 130 -0.18 -18.02 -1.06
CA GLU A 130 -1.57 -18.18 -0.59
C GLU A 130 -2.19 -16.85 -0.14
N ILE A 131 -1.45 -16.02 0.61
CA ILE A 131 -1.91 -14.70 1.06
C ILE A 131 -2.06 -13.74 -0.13
N LYS A 132 -1.11 -13.76 -1.06
CA LYS A 132 -1.18 -12.96 -2.29
C LYS A 132 -2.39 -13.34 -3.14
N ASP A 133 -2.70 -14.62 -3.25
CA ASP A 133 -3.88 -15.13 -3.97
C ASP A 133 -5.19 -14.68 -3.31
N LYS A 134 -5.25 -14.57 -1.97
CA LYS A 134 -6.40 -14.00 -1.27
C LYS A 134 -6.64 -12.53 -1.62
N ILE A 135 -5.57 -11.73 -1.75
CA ILE A 135 -5.68 -10.34 -2.22
C ILE A 135 -6.35 -10.29 -3.60
N VAL A 136 -5.89 -11.12 -4.53
CA VAL A 136 -6.48 -11.19 -5.88
C VAL A 136 -7.94 -11.66 -5.82
N ALA A 137 -8.25 -12.67 -5.00
CA ALA A 137 -9.58 -13.25 -4.88
C ALA A 137 -10.63 -12.29 -4.30
N ILE A 138 -10.23 -11.23 -3.58
CA ILE A 138 -11.14 -10.19 -3.05
C ILE A 138 -12.02 -9.63 -4.16
N GLU A 139 -11.49 -9.43 -5.37
CA GLU A 139 -12.21 -8.84 -6.52
C GLU A 139 -13.57 -9.53 -6.79
N LYS A 140 -13.60 -10.85 -6.70
CA LYS A 140 -14.77 -11.67 -7.03
C LYS A 140 -15.48 -12.25 -5.81
N SER A 141 -15.06 -11.86 -4.61
CA SER A 141 -15.60 -12.40 -3.37
C SER A 141 -16.86 -11.68 -2.90
N ARG A 142 -17.72 -12.41 -2.17
CA ARG A 142 -18.89 -11.84 -1.49
C ARG A 142 -18.45 -10.91 -0.34
N PRO A 143 -19.28 -9.95 0.08
CA PRO A 143 -18.89 -8.91 1.05
C PRO A 143 -18.21 -9.43 2.32
N LEU A 144 -18.78 -10.43 3.00
CA LEU A 144 -18.18 -10.98 4.21
C LEU A 144 -16.86 -11.71 3.92
N THR A 145 -16.76 -12.44 2.82
CA THR A 145 -15.54 -13.13 2.40
C THR A 145 -14.42 -12.12 2.10
N ARG A 146 -14.75 -10.97 1.52
CA ARG A 146 -13.76 -9.87 1.31
C ARG A 146 -13.17 -9.40 2.63
N LEU A 147 -14.00 -9.21 3.66
CA LEU A 147 -13.53 -8.81 4.99
C LEU A 147 -12.68 -9.91 5.64
N ILE A 148 -13.08 -11.19 5.51
CA ILE A 148 -12.30 -12.32 6.00
C ILE A 148 -10.92 -12.33 5.34
N TYR A 149 -10.82 -12.16 4.03
CA TYR A 149 -9.53 -12.12 3.34
C TYR A 149 -8.66 -10.93 3.76
N LEU A 150 -9.24 -9.75 3.97
CA LEU A 150 -8.51 -8.61 4.53
C LEU A 150 -7.92 -8.96 5.91
N LEU A 151 -8.72 -9.57 6.79
CA LEU A 151 -8.25 -9.99 8.13
C LEU A 151 -7.14 -11.04 8.05
N GLU A 152 -7.25 -12.01 7.17
CA GLU A 152 -6.22 -13.04 6.96
C GLU A 152 -4.92 -12.43 6.41
N VAL A 153 -5.01 -11.48 5.48
CA VAL A 153 -3.85 -10.74 4.97
C VAL A 153 -3.19 -9.96 6.11
N ILE A 154 -3.95 -9.17 6.88
CA ILE A 154 -3.40 -8.40 8.00
C ILE A 154 -2.77 -9.31 9.05
N ASN A 155 -3.42 -10.43 9.39
CA ASN A 155 -2.88 -11.40 10.35
C ASN A 155 -1.54 -11.98 9.87
N ALA A 156 -1.42 -12.31 8.58
CA ALA A 156 -0.17 -12.79 8.02
C ALA A 156 0.96 -11.74 8.11
N LEU A 157 0.65 -10.46 7.87
CA LEU A 157 1.62 -9.37 7.99
C LEU A 157 2.04 -9.12 9.45
N VAL A 158 1.14 -9.30 10.41
CA VAL A 158 1.43 -9.19 11.85
C VAL A 158 2.37 -10.29 12.34
N GLU A 159 2.22 -11.49 11.80
CA GLU A 159 3.03 -12.66 12.19
C GLU A 159 4.32 -12.80 11.36
N GLU A 160 4.51 -11.99 10.31
CA GLU A 160 5.74 -12.02 9.51
C GLU A 160 6.90 -11.35 10.25
N GLU A 161 7.96 -12.12 10.51
CA GLU A 161 9.14 -11.65 11.24
C GLU A 161 10.17 -10.96 10.32
N HIS A 162 10.13 -11.28 9.02
CA HIS A 162 11.08 -10.75 8.04
C HIS A 162 10.44 -9.61 7.24
N TYR A 163 10.72 -8.40 7.61
CA TYR A 163 10.27 -7.20 6.92
C TYR A 163 11.36 -6.12 6.91
N GLU A 164 11.24 -5.19 5.99
CA GLU A 164 12.14 -4.05 5.85
C GLU A 164 11.37 -2.74 5.91
N THR A 165 11.86 -1.77 6.69
CA THR A 165 11.35 -0.40 6.64
C THR A 165 11.94 0.33 5.44
N LEU A 166 11.11 1.10 4.72
CA LEU A 166 11.50 1.74 3.47
C LEU A 166 12.02 3.16 3.65
N SER A 167 11.28 4.02 4.37
CA SER A 167 11.64 5.41 4.61
C SER A 167 12.40 5.58 5.93
N SER A 168 13.34 6.52 5.98
CA SER A 168 14.03 6.90 7.21
C SER A 168 13.28 7.98 7.99
N ILE A 169 12.31 8.66 7.36
CA ILE A 169 11.48 9.73 7.92
C ILE A 169 10.02 9.33 7.99
N SER A 170 9.28 9.83 8.97
CA SER A 170 7.83 9.66 9.08
C SER A 170 7.10 10.95 8.71
N PHE A 171 5.87 10.79 8.22
CA PHE A 171 4.99 11.90 7.81
C PHE A 171 3.73 11.97 8.67
N ASP A 172 3.81 11.60 9.94
CA ASP A 172 2.67 11.45 10.85
C ASP A 172 1.86 12.73 11.09
N GLU A 173 2.43 13.92 10.84
CA GLU A 173 1.76 15.19 11.07
C GLU A 173 1.67 16.02 9.79
N HIS A 174 0.48 16.55 9.49
CA HIS A 174 0.23 17.57 8.46
C HIS A 174 1.19 18.79 8.51
N LYS A 175 1.92 18.97 9.62
CA LYS A 175 2.90 20.05 9.80
C LYS A 175 4.14 19.89 8.93
N ASP A 176 4.55 18.64 8.66
CA ASP A 176 5.77 18.38 7.90
C ASP A 176 5.57 18.60 6.39
N LEU A 177 4.35 18.39 5.91
CA LEU A 177 3.98 18.65 4.51
C LEU A 177 3.87 20.14 4.18
N LYS A 178 3.67 21.00 5.18
CA LYS A 178 3.54 22.48 5.03
C LYS A 178 4.85 23.24 5.26
N LYS A 179 5.88 22.63 5.85
CA LYS A 179 7.18 23.29 6.14
C LYS A 179 8.17 23.28 4.97
N GLN A 180 7.80 22.74 3.82
CA GLN A 180 8.65 22.72 2.62
C GLN A 180 8.31 23.85 1.63
N HIS A 181 7.71 24.93 2.14
CA HIS A 181 7.53 26.18 1.38
C HIS A 181 8.67 27.15 1.63
#